data_2ea22c605f6852049aa81e617bf0b8fe
#
_entry.id   2ea22c605f6852049aa81e617bf0b8fe
#
_cell.length_a   1.000
_cell.length_b   1.000
_cell.length_c   1.000
_cell.angle_alpha   90.00
_cell.angle_beta   90.00
_cell.angle_gamma   90.00
#
_symmetry.space_group_name_H-M   'P 1'
#
loop_
_entity.id
_entity.type
_entity.pdbx_description
1 polymer ?
#
loop_
_entity_poly.entity_id
_entity_poly.type
_entity_poly.pdbx_seq_one_letter_code
_entity_poly.pdbx_strand_id
1 'polypeptide(L)'
;MNRRDFLMTSSCFLATPAVALAAQAYAPGLVKQLLSEGKTVFVDYTTEWCTTCAAQKRTLARLLKETPAYGQMIEFVTIDYDQFGRGELAKELGISRRSTLVLLHGDQELGRIVAGTSSKQIKALLDIALSAAMAA
;
A
#
# COMPACT_ATOMS: atom_id res chain seq x y z
N MET A 1 -40.42 -39.66 -32.45
CA MET A 1 -40.05 -39.59 -31.06
C MET A 1 -38.90 -38.63 -30.91
N ASN A 2 -39.18 -37.45 -30.45
CA ASN A 2 -38.21 -36.34 -30.42
C ASN A 2 -37.61 -36.29 -29.04
N ARG A 3 -36.32 -36.55 -28.97
CA ARG A 3 -35.51 -36.28 -27.75
C ARG A 3 -35.08 -34.84 -27.81
N ARG A 4 -35.66 -34.04 -26.94
CA ARG A 4 -35.28 -32.64 -26.72
C ARG A 4 -34.05 -32.63 -25.83
N ASP A 5 -32.93 -32.27 -26.45
CA ASP A 5 -31.71 -31.97 -25.71
C ASP A 5 -31.88 -30.64 -24.99
N PHE A 6 -31.93 -30.74 -23.69
CA PHE A 6 -32.00 -29.62 -22.77
C PHE A 6 -30.55 -29.18 -22.46
N LEU A 7 -30.06 -28.22 -23.24
CA LEU A 7 -28.76 -27.59 -22.97
C LEU A 7 -28.93 -26.64 -21.78
N MET A 8 -28.55 -27.11 -20.59
CA MET A 8 -28.33 -26.25 -19.44
C MET A 8 -27.04 -25.48 -19.64
N THR A 9 -27.15 -24.23 -20.05
CA THR A 9 -26.03 -23.29 -19.97
C THR A 9 -25.82 -22.89 -18.51
N SER A 10 -24.86 -23.53 -17.87
CA SER A 10 -24.41 -23.17 -16.54
C SER A 10 -23.59 -21.90 -16.64
N SER A 11 -24.20 -20.75 -16.38
CA SER A 11 -23.48 -19.49 -16.24
C SER A 11 -22.66 -19.53 -14.95
N CYS A 12 -21.39 -19.85 -15.09
CA CYS A 12 -20.43 -19.72 -14.03
C CYS A 12 -20.18 -18.23 -13.77
N PHE A 13 -20.87 -17.68 -12.79
CA PHE A 13 -20.53 -16.38 -12.23
C PHE A 13 -19.19 -16.53 -11.52
N LEU A 14 -18.12 -16.15 -12.17
CA LEU A 14 -16.84 -15.92 -11.54
C LEU A 14 -16.98 -14.67 -10.66
N ALA A 15 -17.36 -14.87 -9.42
CA ALA A 15 -17.23 -13.86 -8.41
C ALA A 15 -15.72 -13.61 -8.23
N THR A 16 -15.22 -12.54 -8.83
CA THR A 16 -13.89 -12.05 -8.53
C THR A 16 -13.89 -11.63 -7.06
N PRO A 17 -13.07 -12.22 -6.19
CA PRO A 17 -12.96 -11.73 -4.84
C PRO A 17 -12.51 -10.27 -4.93
N ALA A 18 -13.28 -9.38 -4.35
CA ALA A 18 -12.80 -8.04 -4.07
C ALA A 18 -11.61 -8.20 -3.13
N VAL A 19 -10.41 -8.11 -3.68
CA VAL A 19 -9.18 -8.11 -2.88
C VAL A 19 -9.23 -6.82 -2.09
N ALA A 20 -9.69 -6.90 -0.85
CA ALA A 20 -9.44 -5.85 0.11
C ALA A 20 -7.92 -5.76 0.22
N LEU A 21 -7.34 -4.67 -0.31
CA LEU A 21 -5.91 -4.42 -0.24
C LEU A 21 -5.54 -4.13 1.20
N ALA A 22 -5.34 -5.20 1.97
CA ALA A 22 -4.64 -5.12 3.24
C ALA A 22 -3.18 -4.77 2.94
N ALA A 23 -2.60 -3.84 3.72
CA ALA A 23 -1.18 -3.54 3.64
C ALA A 23 -0.38 -4.83 3.78
N GLN A 24 0.59 -5.06 2.88
CA GLN A 24 1.45 -6.24 2.92
C GLN A 24 2.47 -6.10 4.04
N ALA A 25 2.71 -7.20 4.77
CA ALA A 25 3.80 -7.27 5.71
C ALA A 25 5.14 -7.32 4.96
N TYR A 26 6.12 -6.54 5.43
CA TYR A 26 7.43 -6.49 4.82
C TYR A 26 8.21 -7.79 5.03
N ALA A 27 8.88 -8.20 3.97
CA ALA A 27 9.99 -9.16 4.02
C ALA A 27 11.17 -8.57 3.24
N PRO A 28 12.42 -8.90 3.59
CA PRO A 28 13.59 -8.41 2.85
C PRO A 28 13.47 -8.66 1.35
N GLY A 29 13.64 -7.60 0.54
CA GLY A 29 13.51 -7.65 -0.91
C GLY A 29 12.12 -7.32 -1.46
N LEU A 30 11.06 -7.35 -0.67
CA LEU A 30 9.68 -7.11 -1.14
C LEU A 30 9.52 -5.75 -1.83
N VAL A 31 9.99 -4.68 -1.18
CA VAL A 31 9.85 -3.31 -1.73
C VAL A 31 10.61 -3.18 -3.04
N LYS A 32 11.85 -3.70 -3.11
CA LYS A 32 12.65 -3.67 -4.35
C LYS A 32 11.97 -4.47 -5.47
N GLN A 33 11.37 -5.60 -5.14
CA GLN A 33 10.63 -6.40 -6.11
C GLN A 33 9.44 -5.61 -6.67
N LEU A 34 8.60 -5.03 -5.82
CA LEU A 34 7.44 -4.24 -6.24
C LEU A 34 7.85 -3.05 -7.11
N LEU A 35 8.92 -2.35 -6.74
CA LEU A 35 9.46 -1.25 -7.55
C LEU A 35 9.97 -1.72 -8.90
N SER A 36 10.62 -2.87 -8.98
CA SER A 36 11.09 -3.46 -10.25
C SER A 36 9.95 -3.86 -11.18
N GLU A 37 8.79 -4.15 -10.63
CA GLU A 37 7.55 -4.44 -11.36
C GLU A 37 6.82 -3.16 -11.83
N GLY A 38 7.38 -1.98 -11.58
CA GLY A 38 6.77 -0.69 -11.93
C GLY A 38 5.69 -0.22 -10.98
N LYS A 39 5.59 -0.82 -9.81
CA LYS A 39 4.59 -0.44 -8.80
C LYS A 39 4.96 0.86 -8.09
N THR A 40 3.94 1.60 -7.68
CA THR A 40 4.09 2.72 -6.74
C THR A 40 3.90 2.16 -5.33
N VAL A 41 4.90 2.35 -4.48
CA VAL A 41 4.97 1.72 -3.17
C VAL A 41 4.91 2.77 -2.05
N PHE A 42 3.96 2.59 -1.16
CA PHE A 42 3.80 3.41 0.04
C PHE A 42 4.26 2.60 1.25
N VAL A 43 5.37 3.01 1.84
CA VAL A 43 6.02 2.30 2.95
C VAL A 43 5.67 2.97 4.28
N ASP A 44 5.24 2.19 5.24
CA ASP A 44 4.90 2.64 6.60
C ASP A 44 5.82 1.95 7.61
N TYR A 45 6.80 2.68 8.14
CA TYR A 45 7.63 2.25 9.26
C TYR A 45 6.90 2.51 10.57
N THR A 46 6.42 1.46 11.18
CA THR A 46 5.51 1.49 12.33
C THR A 46 5.94 0.54 13.45
N THR A 47 5.38 0.75 14.65
CA THR A 47 5.40 -0.24 15.73
C THR A 47 4.00 -0.35 16.33
N GLU A 48 3.71 -1.48 16.97
CA GLU A 48 2.40 -1.70 17.58
C GLU A 48 2.14 -0.82 18.81
N TRP A 49 3.19 -0.45 19.54
CA TRP A 49 3.12 0.33 20.78
C TRP A 49 3.14 1.85 20.57
N CYS A 50 3.34 2.33 19.35
CA CYS A 50 3.51 3.74 19.01
C CYS A 50 2.16 4.43 18.78
N THR A 51 1.83 5.43 19.60
CA THR A 51 0.57 6.18 19.48
C THR A 51 0.52 7.04 18.21
N THR A 52 1.63 7.63 17.80
CA THR A 52 1.73 8.41 16.56
C THR A 52 1.53 7.50 15.34
N CYS A 53 2.10 6.31 15.33
CA CYS A 53 1.88 5.31 14.29
C CYS A 53 0.39 4.91 14.20
N ALA A 54 -0.26 4.71 15.34
CA ALA A 54 -1.68 4.39 15.40
C ALA A 54 -2.55 5.51 14.83
N ALA A 55 -2.20 6.77 15.10
CA ALA A 55 -2.89 7.92 14.51
C ALA A 55 -2.71 7.99 13.00
N GLN A 56 -1.51 7.74 12.49
CA GLN A 56 -1.27 7.66 11.05
C GLN A 56 -2.08 6.54 10.39
N LYS A 57 -2.13 5.36 11.01
CA LYS A 57 -2.92 4.22 10.51
C LYS A 57 -4.41 4.53 10.43
N ARG A 58 -4.96 5.17 11.46
CA ARG A 58 -6.39 5.58 11.45
C ARG A 58 -6.67 6.56 10.32
N THR A 59 -5.80 7.52 10.11
CA THR A 59 -5.95 8.50 9.02
C THR A 59 -5.85 7.82 7.66
N LEU A 60 -4.87 6.95 7.45
CA LEU A 60 -4.73 6.18 6.23
C LEU A 60 -5.98 5.32 5.97
N ALA A 61 -6.44 4.57 6.94
CA ALA A 61 -7.62 3.71 6.81
C ALA A 61 -8.86 4.51 6.38
N ARG A 62 -9.07 5.68 6.98
CA ARG A 62 -10.17 6.57 6.62
C ARG A 62 -10.04 7.11 5.20
N LEU A 63 -8.86 7.57 4.81
CA LEU A 63 -8.62 8.11 3.47
C LEU A 63 -8.76 7.03 2.37
N LEU A 64 -8.31 5.81 2.64
CA LEU A 64 -8.48 4.69 1.71
C LEU A 64 -9.95 4.29 1.56
N LYS A 65 -10.73 4.41 2.63
CA LYS A 65 -12.18 4.15 2.59
C LYS A 65 -12.92 5.25 1.80
N GLU A 66 -12.53 6.51 2.00
CA GLU A 66 -13.10 7.66 1.28
C GLU A 66 -12.75 7.66 -0.21
N THR A 67 -11.54 7.21 -0.56
CA THR A 67 -11.03 7.15 -1.93
C THR A 67 -10.46 5.77 -2.24
N PRO A 68 -11.30 4.82 -2.65
CA PRO A 68 -10.86 3.43 -2.92
C PRO A 68 -9.76 3.31 -3.97
N ALA A 69 -9.63 4.28 -4.87
CA ALA A 69 -8.57 4.29 -5.89
C ALA A 69 -7.16 4.23 -5.28
N TYR A 70 -6.93 4.81 -4.12
CA TYR A 70 -5.65 4.70 -3.43
C TYR A 70 -5.26 3.24 -3.19
N GLY A 71 -6.18 2.45 -2.63
CA GLY A 71 -5.94 1.03 -2.36
C GLY A 71 -5.83 0.17 -3.61
N GLN A 72 -6.45 0.58 -4.70
CA GLN A 72 -6.41 -0.17 -5.97
C GLN A 72 -5.12 0.06 -6.75
N MET A 73 -4.53 1.25 -6.66
CA MET A 73 -3.42 1.68 -7.52
C MET A 73 -2.07 1.70 -6.81
N ILE A 74 -2.05 1.76 -5.49
CA ILE A 74 -0.85 1.92 -4.67
C ILE A 74 -0.62 0.64 -3.88
N GLU A 75 0.64 0.17 -3.86
CA GLU A 75 1.05 -0.94 -3.01
C GLU A 75 1.46 -0.43 -1.64
N PHE A 76 0.77 -0.87 -0.60
CA PHE A 76 1.06 -0.49 0.78
C PHE A 76 1.89 -1.59 1.45
N VAL A 77 3.03 -1.23 2.00
CA VAL A 77 3.91 -2.13 2.72
C VAL A 77 4.14 -1.63 4.14
N THR A 78 3.75 -2.43 5.12
CA THR A 78 3.96 -2.13 6.54
C THR A 78 5.25 -2.77 7.02
N ILE A 79 6.15 -1.98 7.60
CA ILE A 79 7.45 -2.43 8.10
C ILE A 79 7.52 -2.20 9.61
N ASP A 80 7.74 -3.26 10.36
CA ASP A 80 8.01 -3.16 11.80
C ASP A 80 9.37 -2.51 12.04
N TYR A 81 9.35 -1.31 12.59
CA TYR A 81 10.56 -0.56 12.86
C TYR A 81 11.45 -1.22 13.94
N ASP A 82 10.85 -1.89 14.91
CA ASP A 82 11.62 -2.60 15.94
C ASP A 82 12.44 -3.74 15.33
N GLN A 83 11.91 -4.41 14.31
CA GLN A 83 12.59 -5.49 13.63
C GLN A 83 13.50 -5.01 12.48
N PHE A 84 13.06 -4.07 11.67
CA PHE A 84 13.70 -3.70 10.42
C PHE A 84 14.23 -2.26 10.36
N GLY A 85 14.09 -1.47 11.41
CA GLY A 85 14.51 -0.06 11.44
C GLY A 85 16.01 0.17 11.26
N ARG A 86 16.83 -0.88 11.40
CA ARG A 86 18.28 -0.88 11.13
C ARG A 86 18.67 -1.78 9.97
N GLY A 87 17.68 -2.28 9.24
CA GLY A 87 17.91 -3.12 8.07
C GLY A 87 18.43 -2.36 6.87
N GLU A 88 18.71 -3.09 5.79
CA GLU A 88 19.29 -2.52 4.58
C GLU A 88 18.42 -1.43 3.97
N LEU A 89 17.13 -1.69 3.78
CA LEU A 89 16.21 -0.71 3.20
C LEU A 89 16.11 0.56 4.05
N ALA A 90 16.05 0.43 5.38
CA ALA A 90 15.99 1.58 6.28
C ALA A 90 17.25 2.46 6.17
N LYS A 91 18.42 1.84 6.02
CA LYS A 91 19.68 2.55 5.80
C LYS A 91 19.70 3.26 4.44
N GLU A 92 19.28 2.59 3.39
CA GLU A 92 19.21 3.17 2.04
C GLU A 92 18.26 4.38 2.00
N LEU A 93 17.11 4.27 2.67
CA LEU A 93 16.12 5.34 2.73
C LEU A 93 16.41 6.40 3.80
N GLY A 94 17.41 6.18 4.65
CA GLY A 94 17.72 7.12 5.74
C GLY A 94 16.60 7.22 6.77
N ILE A 95 16.00 6.10 7.15
CA ILE A 95 14.93 6.07 8.14
C ILE A 95 15.51 6.24 9.55
N SER A 96 15.19 7.34 10.20
CA SER A 96 15.73 7.70 11.52
C SER A 96 14.80 7.31 12.67
N ARG A 97 13.52 7.08 12.41
CA ARG A 97 12.54 6.74 13.43
C ARG A 97 11.33 6.02 12.86
N ARG A 98 10.54 5.38 13.73
CA ARG A 98 9.20 4.92 13.44
C ARG A 98 8.26 6.09 13.10
N SER A 99 7.05 5.81 12.71
CA SER A 99 6.08 6.81 12.24
C SER A 99 6.56 7.55 10.99
N THR A 100 7.30 6.88 10.13
CA THR A 100 7.80 7.43 8.87
C THR A 100 7.07 6.78 7.71
N LEU A 101 6.39 7.61 6.94
CA LEU A 101 5.71 7.23 5.70
C LEU A 101 6.57 7.66 4.52
N VAL A 102 6.89 6.76 3.61
CA VAL A 102 7.74 7.03 2.44
C VAL A 102 7.05 6.56 1.18
N LEU A 103 6.99 7.42 0.18
CA LEU A 103 6.44 7.11 -1.13
C LEU A 103 7.56 6.89 -2.13
N LEU A 104 7.55 5.73 -2.77
CA LEU A 104 8.56 5.31 -3.73
C LEU A 104 7.93 4.96 -5.07
N HIS A 105 8.63 5.30 -6.16
CA HIS A 105 8.30 4.87 -7.51
C HIS A 105 9.59 4.75 -8.35
N GLY A 106 9.82 3.59 -8.93
CA GLY A 106 11.08 3.33 -9.63
C GLY A 106 12.29 3.43 -8.70
N ASP A 107 13.24 4.25 -9.04
CA ASP A 107 14.44 4.55 -8.25
C ASP A 107 14.33 5.84 -7.43
N GLN A 108 13.14 6.45 -7.37
CA GLN A 108 12.92 7.75 -6.75
C GLN A 108 12.04 7.67 -5.52
N GLU A 109 12.39 8.49 -4.53
CA GLU A 109 11.49 8.85 -3.44
C GLU A 109 10.68 10.07 -3.86
N LEU A 110 9.36 9.95 -3.89
CA LEU A 110 8.46 11.03 -4.28
C LEU A 110 8.02 11.91 -3.13
N GLY A 111 8.17 11.45 -1.91
CA GLY A 111 7.83 12.19 -0.70
C GLY A 111 7.92 11.34 0.55
N ARG A 112 7.96 12.01 1.70
CA ARG A 112 7.89 11.36 3.02
C ARG A 112 7.22 12.23 4.07
N ILE A 113 6.71 11.59 5.07
CA ILE A 113 6.17 12.24 6.27
C ILE A 113 6.81 11.57 7.48
N VAL A 114 7.47 12.36 8.33
CA VAL A 114 8.08 11.88 9.58
C VAL A 114 7.24 12.37 10.73
N ALA A 115 6.62 11.46 11.47
CA ALA A 115 5.76 11.70 12.62
C ALA A 115 4.50 12.55 12.37
N GLY A 116 4.27 13.03 11.17
CA GLY A 116 3.07 13.81 10.82
C GLY A 116 1.81 12.95 10.82
N THR A 117 0.75 13.45 11.45
CA THR A 117 -0.56 12.77 11.53
C THR A 117 -1.67 13.55 10.83
N SER A 118 -1.33 14.67 10.21
CA SER A 118 -2.28 15.54 9.52
C SER A 118 -2.93 14.83 8.33
N SER A 119 -4.25 14.78 8.33
CA SER A 119 -5.03 14.29 7.19
C SER A 119 -4.66 14.95 5.88
N LYS A 120 -4.45 16.27 5.91
CA LYS A 120 -4.08 17.06 4.72
C LYS A 120 -2.74 16.62 4.14
N GLN A 121 -1.73 16.43 4.99
CA GLN A 121 -0.40 16.01 4.55
C GLN A 121 -0.41 14.58 4.01
N ILE A 122 -1.07 13.66 4.71
CA ILE A 122 -1.15 12.26 4.31
C ILE A 122 -1.94 12.13 3.00
N LYS A 123 -3.05 12.86 2.87
CA LYS A 123 -3.81 12.90 1.62
C LYS A 123 -2.99 13.46 0.47
N ALA A 124 -2.24 14.52 0.68
CA ALA A 124 -1.37 15.08 -0.36
C ALA A 124 -0.32 14.06 -0.85
N LEU A 125 0.25 13.28 0.06
CA LEU A 125 1.20 12.21 -0.30
C LEU A 125 0.51 11.08 -1.08
N LEU A 126 -0.70 10.70 -0.68
CA LEU A 126 -1.51 9.71 -1.40
C LEU A 126 -1.92 10.20 -2.80
N ASP A 127 -2.23 11.49 -2.95
CA ASP A 127 -2.56 12.07 -4.26
C ASP A 127 -1.35 12.05 -5.21
N ILE A 128 -0.15 12.33 -4.70
CA ILE A 128 1.11 12.17 -5.46
C ILE A 128 1.29 10.70 -5.87
N ALA A 129 1.05 9.77 -4.95
CA ALA A 129 1.16 8.34 -5.22
C ALA A 129 0.19 7.88 -6.30
N LEU A 130 -1.06 8.31 -6.23
CA LEU A 130 -2.08 7.97 -7.21
C LEU A 130 -1.71 8.51 -8.60
N SER A 131 -1.25 9.75 -8.68
CA SER A 131 -0.80 10.35 -9.93
C SER A 131 0.38 9.59 -10.55
N ALA A 132 1.36 9.18 -9.75
CA ALA A 132 2.49 8.37 -10.20
C ALA A 132 2.06 6.99 -10.68
N ALA A 133 1.15 6.33 -9.97
CA ALA A 133 0.62 5.02 -10.34
C ALA A 133 -0.19 5.06 -11.64
N MET A 134 -0.96 6.12 -11.87
CA MET A 134 -1.75 6.30 -13.09
C MET A 134 -0.91 6.68 -14.31
N ALA A 135 0.25 7.31 -14.11
CA ALA A 135 1.15 7.72 -15.19
C ALA A 135 2.09 6.59 -15.64
N ALA A 136 2.18 5.52 -14.87
CA ALA A 136 3.07 4.39 -15.15
C ALA A 136 2.54 3.47 -16.26
#